data_490300fc8be215fcdbc2348f45a82043
#
_entry.id   490300fc8be215fcdbc2348f45a82043
#
_cell.length_a   1.000
_cell.length_b   1.000
_cell.length_c   1.000
_cell.angle_alpha   90.00
_cell.angle_beta   90.00
_cell.angle_gamma   90.00
#
_symmetry.space_group_name_H-M   'P 1'
#
loop_
_entity.id
_entity.type
_entity.pdbx_description
1 polymer ?
#
loop_
_entity_poly.entity_id
_entity_poly.type
_entity_poly.pdbx_seq_one_letter_code
_entity_poly.pdbx_strand_id
1 'polypeptide(L)'
;MNRISSSNIAKLEDNEIFVFGSNTQGAHGGGAARFAMNFGAVYGQAFGLQGRTFAIPTVDYTKSGKMAVSEIKKYVDKFLAFTLEHKELKFLVTEIGCGIAGFKVEEMAELFREALKDEYSNVYLPKRFVEYLKS
;
A
#
# COMPACT_ATOMS: atom_id res chain seq x y z
N MET A 1 -15.11 4.90 10.20
CA MET A 1 -14.10 4.02 10.78
C MET A 1 -12.96 4.83 11.36
N ASN A 2 -12.30 4.31 12.38
CA ASN A 2 -11.22 5.02 13.08
C ASN A 2 -9.83 4.44 12.82
N ARG A 3 -9.70 3.57 11.81
CA ARG A 3 -8.45 2.87 11.49
C ARG A 3 -7.62 3.72 10.53
N ILE A 4 -6.84 4.64 11.10
CA ILE A 4 -6.01 5.57 10.32
C ILE A 4 -4.54 5.26 10.58
N SER A 5 -3.77 5.07 9.48
CA SER A 5 -2.33 4.89 9.58
C SER A 5 -1.65 6.26 9.74
N SER A 6 -0.56 6.27 10.50
CA SER A 6 0.23 7.50 10.70
C SER A 6 0.85 7.95 9.39
N SER A 7 0.91 9.28 9.17
CA SER A 7 1.62 9.86 8.03
C SER A 7 3.14 9.79 8.22
N ASN A 8 3.61 9.47 9.43
CA ASN A 8 5.03 9.45 9.77
C ASN A 8 5.38 8.16 10.48
N ILE A 9 5.41 7.05 9.73
CA ILE A 9 5.74 5.73 10.26
C ILE A 9 7.26 5.62 10.30
N ALA A 10 7.84 5.65 11.51
CA ALA A 10 9.28 5.54 11.71
C ALA A 10 9.73 4.16 12.17
N LYS A 11 8.81 3.38 12.76
CA LYS A 11 9.08 2.03 13.27
C LYS A 11 7.80 1.21 13.21
N LEU A 12 7.93 -0.11 13.32
CA LEU A 12 6.81 -1.05 13.29
C LEU A 12 6.81 -1.93 14.54
N GLU A 13 5.60 -2.19 15.06
CA GLU A 13 5.42 -3.24 16.06
C GLU A 13 5.52 -4.61 15.38
N ASP A 14 5.65 -5.68 16.16
CA ASP A 14 5.92 -7.03 15.62
C ASP A 14 4.88 -7.52 14.62
N ASN A 15 3.60 -7.14 14.81
CA ASN A 15 2.52 -7.56 13.92
C ASN A 15 2.16 -6.54 12.86
N GLU A 16 2.85 -5.41 12.79
CA GLU A 16 2.54 -4.34 11.84
C GLU A 16 3.29 -4.55 10.52
N ILE A 17 2.55 -4.36 9.43
CA ILE A 17 3.06 -4.51 8.07
C ILE A 17 2.98 -3.16 7.37
N PHE A 18 4.11 -2.70 6.87
CA PHE A 18 4.23 -1.43 6.14
C PHE A 18 3.86 -1.66 4.68
N VAL A 19 2.72 -1.09 4.23
CA VAL A 19 2.22 -1.28 2.86
C VAL A 19 2.65 -0.09 2.01
N PHE A 20 3.39 -0.36 0.94
CA PHE A 20 4.02 0.71 0.15
C PHE A 20 3.85 0.49 -1.35
N GLY A 21 3.97 1.60 -2.11
CA GLY A 21 3.94 1.58 -3.57
C GLY A 21 5.29 1.16 -4.14
N SER A 22 5.28 0.21 -5.06
CA SER A 22 6.47 -0.28 -5.74
C SER A 22 6.34 -0.10 -7.26
N ASN A 23 7.21 -0.76 -8.01
CA ASN A 23 7.12 -0.83 -9.46
C ASN A 23 7.20 -2.28 -9.92
N THR A 24 6.87 -2.53 -11.19
CA THR A 24 6.80 -3.89 -11.72
C THR A 24 8.15 -4.61 -11.74
N GLN A 25 9.26 -3.87 -11.64
CA GLN A 25 10.60 -4.44 -11.56
C GLN A 25 11.03 -4.74 -10.11
N GLY A 26 10.25 -4.27 -9.13
CA GLY A 26 10.61 -4.42 -7.73
C GLY A 26 11.83 -3.61 -7.32
N ALA A 27 12.13 -2.55 -8.04
CA ALA A 27 13.30 -1.70 -7.76
C ALA A 27 12.95 -0.71 -6.63
N HIS A 28 13.26 -1.08 -5.40
CA HIS A 28 12.93 -0.29 -4.21
C HIS A 28 14.01 0.77 -3.93
N GLY A 29 14.16 1.72 -4.88
CA GLY A 29 15.27 2.66 -4.87
C GLY A 29 15.00 4.01 -4.20
N GLY A 30 13.75 4.37 -3.92
CA GLY A 30 13.44 5.68 -3.36
C GLY A 30 12.12 5.74 -2.62
N GLY A 31 11.91 6.83 -1.88
CA GLY A 31 10.65 7.09 -1.17
C GLY A 31 10.29 5.99 -0.17
N ALA A 32 9.01 5.68 -0.07
CA ALA A 32 8.50 4.66 0.84
C ALA A 32 9.09 3.28 0.53
N ALA A 33 9.35 2.97 -0.73
CA ALA A 33 9.95 1.68 -1.12
C ALA A 33 11.34 1.53 -0.54
N ARG A 34 12.16 2.58 -0.56
CA ARG A 34 13.50 2.55 0.03
C ARG A 34 13.41 2.38 1.54
N PHE A 35 12.51 3.10 2.19
CA PHE A 35 12.28 2.99 3.62
C PHE A 35 11.87 1.56 3.99
N ALA A 36 11.02 0.93 3.18
CA ALA A 36 10.56 -0.43 3.40
C ALA A 36 11.70 -1.46 3.42
N MET A 37 12.82 -1.16 2.76
CA MET A 37 14.00 -2.04 2.79
C MET A 37 14.52 -2.26 4.20
N ASN A 38 14.29 -1.31 5.10
CA ASN A 38 14.70 -1.44 6.52
C ASN A 38 13.86 -2.48 7.26
N PHE A 39 12.72 -2.89 6.71
CA PHE A 39 11.78 -3.81 7.35
C PHE A 39 11.61 -5.11 6.57
N GLY A 40 12.52 -5.40 5.65
CA GLY A 40 12.54 -6.67 4.96
C GLY A 40 12.00 -6.68 3.54
N ALA A 41 11.71 -5.52 2.96
CA ALA A 41 11.35 -5.47 1.53
C ALA A 41 12.49 -6.04 0.70
N VAL A 42 12.15 -6.82 -0.33
CA VAL A 42 13.12 -7.54 -1.15
C VAL A 42 13.25 -6.83 -2.49
N TYR A 43 14.46 -6.38 -2.80
CA TYR A 43 14.76 -5.79 -4.09
C TYR A 43 14.50 -6.85 -5.18
N GLY A 44 13.71 -6.48 -6.19
CA GLY A 44 13.31 -7.39 -7.26
C GLY A 44 11.92 -8.00 -7.07
N GLN A 45 11.32 -7.88 -5.88
CA GLN A 45 9.96 -8.38 -5.64
C GLN A 45 8.96 -7.23 -5.73
N ALA A 46 8.16 -7.21 -6.79
CA ALA A 46 7.25 -6.10 -7.10
C ALA A 46 5.97 -6.11 -6.25
N PHE A 47 5.50 -7.28 -5.85
CA PHE A 47 4.21 -7.42 -5.18
C PHE A 47 4.30 -8.43 -4.03
N GLY A 48 3.54 -8.17 -2.98
CA GLY A 48 3.29 -9.14 -1.92
C GLY A 48 4.07 -8.92 -0.64
N LEU A 49 3.89 -9.85 0.29
CA LEU A 49 4.50 -9.79 1.61
C LEU A 49 6.01 -10.03 1.53
N GLN A 50 6.78 -9.14 2.14
CA GLN A 50 8.25 -9.15 2.14
C GLN A 50 8.70 -8.72 3.53
N GLY A 51 9.07 -9.70 4.38
CA GLY A 51 9.38 -9.37 5.77
C GLY A 51 8.19 -8.71 6.45
N ARG A 52 8.37 -7.52 7.00
CA ARG A 52 7.29 -6.75 7.63
C ARG A 52 6.76 -5.66 6.70
N THR A 53 6.77 -5.91 5.39
CA THR A 53 6.27 -4.99 4.38
C THR A 53 5.38 -5.72 3.38
N PHE A 54 4.56 -4.97 2.66
CA PHE A 54 3.75 -5.49 1.57
C PHE A 54 3.83 -4.50 0.40
N ALA A 55 4.29 -4.98 -0.75
CA ALA A 55 4.51 -4.14 -1.93
C ALA A 55 3.31 -4.20 -2.88
N ILE A 56 2.90 -3.03 -3.38
CA ILE A 56 1.85 -2.93 -4.40
C ILE A 56 2.40 -2.08 -5.56
N PRO A 57 2.59 -2.66 -6.77
CA PRO A 57 3.17 -1.90 -7.88
C PRO A 57 2.21 -0.83 -8.41
N THR A 58 2.76 0.35 -8.70
CA THR A 58 2.01 1.48 -9.25
C THR A 58 2.67 2.06 -10.50
N VAL A 59 3.89 1.63 -10.81
CA VAL A 59 4.70 2.12 -11.93
C VAL A 59 5.28 0.93 -12.69
N ASP A 60 5.30 1.03 -14.02
CA ASP A 60 5.92 0.03 -14.89
C ASP A 60 6.91 0.74 -15.82
N TYR A 61 8.19 0.68 -15.46
CA TYR A 61 9.25 1.35 -16.23
C TYR A 61 9.56 0.68 -17.58
N THR A 62 8.99 -0.50 -17.83
CA THR A 62 9.12 -1.14 -19.15
C THR A 62 8.14 -0.56 -20.17
N LYS A 63 7.21 0.29 -19.71
CA LYS A 63 6.21 0.96 -20.54
C LYS A 63 6.32 2.47 -20.33
N SER A 64 5.18 3.15 -20.19
CA SER A 64 5.11 4.60 -20.03
C SER A 64 5.44 5.10 -18.62
N GLY A 65 5.71 4.18 -17.69
CA GLY A 65 5.97 4.50 -16.29
C GLY A 65 4.74 4.29 -15.43
N LYS A 66 3.81 5.24 -15.44
CA LYS A 66 2.59 5.19 -14.63
C LYS A 66 1.70 4.03 -15.09
N MET A 67 1.29 3.16 -14.18
CA MET A 67 0.37 2.06 -14.48
C MET A 67 -1.06 2.57 -14.63
N ALA A 68 -1.89 1.84 -15.38
CA ALA A 68 -3.31 2.15 -15.44
C ALA A 68 -3.94 1.88 -14.06
N VAL A 69 -4.86 2.74 -13.63
CA VAL A 69 -5.57 2.58 -12.35
C VAL A 69 -6.26 1.21 -12.27
N SER A 70 -6.83 0.74 -13.40
CA SER A 70 -7.48 -0.57 -13.45
C SER A 70 -6.52 -1.73 -13.20
N GLU A 71 -5.26 -1.60 -13.57
CA GLU A 71 -4.23 -2.61 -13.28
C GLU A 71 -3.84 -2.59 -11.80
N ILE A 72 -3.66 -1.39 -11.26
CA ILE A 72 -3.34 -1.25 -9.83
C ILE A 72 -4.46 -1.82 -8.99
N LYS A 73 -5.71 -1.61 -9.40
CA LYS A 73 -6.88 -2.14 -8.67
C LYS A 73 -6.80 -3.66 -8.50
N LYS A 74 -6.33 -4.38 -9.51
CA LYS A 74 -6.18 -5.83 -9.43
C LYS A 74 -5.24 -6.22 -8.29
N TYR A 75 -4.14 -5.49 -8.14
CA TYR A 75 -3.18 -5.73 -7.06
C TYR A 75 -3.74 -5.33 -5.70
N VAL A 76 -4.48 -4.22 -5.63
CA VAL A 76 -5.14 -3.79 -4.40
C VAL A 76 -6.17 -4.83 -3.97
N ASP A 77 -6.95 -5.36 -4.90
CA ASP A 77 -7.95 -6.39 -4.59
C ASP A 77 -7.29 -7.66 -4.03
N LYS A 78 -6.14 -8.06 -4.60
CA LYS A 78 -5.36 -9.20 -4.09
C LYS A 78 -4.81 -8.91 -2.70
N PHE A 79 -4.34 -7.68 -2.46
CA PHE A 79 -3.89 -7.26 -1.15
C PHE A 79 -5.01 -7.35 -0.12
N LEU A 80 -6.20 -6.81 -0.44
CA LEU A 80 -7.33 -6.83 0.48
C LEU A 80 -7.76 -8.26 0.80
N ALA A 81 -7.77 -9.15 -0.19
CA ALA A 81 -8.05 -10.56 0.04
C ALA A 81 -7.01 -11.19 0.99
N PHE A 82 -5.75 -10.85 0.81
CA PHE A 82 -4.67 -11.33 1.67
C PHE A 82 -4.89 -10.91 3.13
N THR A 83 -5.33 -9.67 3.35
CA THR A 83 -5.55 -9.16 4.72
C THR A 83 -6.64 -9.93 5.46
N LEU A 84 -7.66 -10.40 4.75
CA LEU A 84 -8.76 -11.17 5.36
C LEU A 84 -8.28 -12.53 5.86
N GLU A 85 -7.24 -13.08 5.25
CA GLU A 85 -6.67 -14.38 5.62
C GLU A 85 -5.57 -14.24 6.68
N HIS A 86 -5.19 -13.02 7.04
CA HIS A 86 -4.09 -12.75 7.98
C HIS A 86 -4.51 -11.72 9.03
N LYS A 87 -5.57 -12.08 9.78
CA LYS A 87 -6.13 -11.18 10.81
C LYS A 87 -5.17 -10.92 11.97
N GLU A 88 -4.15 -11.75 12.13
CA GLU A 88 -3.13 -11.57 13.15
C GLU A 88 -2.18 -10.41 12.81
N LEU A 89 -2.16 -9.98 11.54
CA LEU A 89 -1.31 -8.87 11.08
C LEU A 89 -2.13 -7.58 10.99
N LYS A 90 -1.45 -6.45 11.22
CA LYS A 90 -2.04 -5.12 11.12
C LYS A 90 -1.36 -4.39 9.96
N PHE A 91 -2.13 -4.06 8.95
CA PHE A 91 -1.60 -3.47 7.72
C PHE A 91 -1.71 -1.95 7.75
N LEU A 92 -0.55 -1.27 7.71
CA LEU A 92 -0.48 0.20 7.72
C LEU A 92 -0.25 0.68 6.29
N VAL A 93 -1.32 1.10 5.63
CA VAL A 93 -1.26 1.54 4.24
C VAL A 93 -0.75 2.97 4.16
N THR A 94 0.25 3.21 3.31
CA THR A 94 0.76 4.55 3.02
C THR A 94 -0.03 5.16 1.87
N GLU A 95 0.27 6.42 1.51
CA GLU A 95 -0.37 7.09 0.36
C GLU A 95 0.22 6.56 -0.95
N ILE A 96 -0.06 5.31 -1.21
CA ILE A 96 0.45 4.56 -2.35
C ILE A 96 0.13 5.28 -3.67
N GLY A 97 1.16 5.43 -4.51
CA GLY A 97 1.01 6.03 -5.83
C GLY A 97 0.94 7.56 -5.83
N CYS A 98 0.83 8.20 -4.66
CA CYS A 98 0.64 9.66 -4.58
C CYS A 98 1.97 10.44 -4.53
N GLY A 99 3.09 9.74 -4.41
CA GLY A 99 4.42 10.38 -4.41
C GLY A 99 5.02 10.38 -5.82
N ILE A 100 6.09 9.60 -6.00
CA ILE A 100 6.85 9.54 -7.26
C ILE A 100 5.96 9.17 -8.46
N ALA A 101 5.00 8.24 -8.28
CA ALA A 101 4.12 7.81 -9.36
C ALA A 101 3.15 8.92 -9.81
N GLY A 102 2.88 9.90 -8.96
CA GLY A 102 2.12 11.10 -9.35
C GLY A 102 0.62 10.94 -9.48
N PHE A 103 0.02 9.91 -8.88
CA PHE A 103 -1.44 9.77 -8.85
C PHE A 103 -2.06 10.74 -7.85
N LYS A 104 -3.32 11.11 -8.08
CA LYS A 104 -4.08 11.92 -7.13
C LYS A 104 -4.56 11.06 -5.97
N VAL A 105 -4.71 11.68 -4.80
CA VAL A 105 -5.24 10.99 -3.61
C VAL A 105 -6.59 10.34 -3.92
N GLU A 106 -7.48 11.06 -4.63
CA GLU A 106 -8.82 10.57 -4.97
C GLU A 106 -8.76 9.29 -5.82
N GLU A 107 -7.80 9.22 -6.75
CA GLU A 107 -7.64 8.05 -7.62
C GLU A 107 -7.23 6.82 -6.82
N MET A 108 -6.26 6.99 -5.94
CA MET A 108 -5.71 5.88 -5.16
C MET A 108 -6.64 5.47 -4.03
N ALA A 109 -7.21 6.44 -3.32
CA ALA A 109 -8.13 6.17 -2.21
C ALA A 109 -9.31 5.30 -2.65
N GLU A 110 -9.88 5.59 -3.82
CA GLU A 110 -11.03 4.83 -4.35
C GLU A 110 -10.74 3.34 -4.46
N LEU A 111 -9.49 2.97 -4.77
CA LEU A 111 -9.10 1.56 -4.89
C LEU A 111 -9.21 0.82 -3.56
N PHE A 112 -9.17 1.53 -2.44
CA PHE A 112 -9.22 0.98 -1.09
C PHE A 112 -10.59 1.12 -0.41
N ARG A 113 -11.62 1.53 -1.14
CA ARG A 113 -12.95 1.79 -0.55
C ARG A 113 -13.49 0.61 0.24
N GLU A 114 -13.30 -0.61 -0.23
CA GLU A 114 -13.73 -1.83 0.45
C GLU A 114 -13.16 -1.93 1.87
N ALA A 115 -11.98 -1.38 2.11
CA ALA A 115 -11.31 -1.45 3.41
C ALA A 115 -12.03 -0.66 4.50
N LEU A 116 -13.03 0.16 4.17
CA LEU A 116 -13.86 0.85 5.16
C LEU A 116 -14.79 -0.13 5.88
N LYS A 117 -15.07 -1.28 5.27
CA LYS A 117 -15.97 -2.28 5.86
C LYS A 117 -15.34 -2.91 7.11
N ASP A 118 -16.19 -3.29 8.06
CA ASP A 118 -15.75 -3.83 9.35
C ASP A 118 -14.95 -5.13 9.23
N GLU A 119 -15.20 -5.91 8.18
CA GLU A 119 -14.44 -7.15 7.96
C GLU A 119 -12.95 -6.91 7.72
N TYR A 120 -12.57 -5.69 7.31
CA TYR A 120 -11.18 -5.30 7.12
C TYR A 120 -10.61 -4.61 8.37
N SER A 121 -10.94 -5.11 9.55
CA SER A 121 -10.58 -4.52 10.84
C SER A 121 -9.07 -4.36 11.07
N ASN A 122 -8.26 -5.10 10.32
CA ASN A 122 -6.80 -5.06 10.43
C ASN A 122 -6.13 -4.19 9.34
N VAL A 123 -6.92 -3.45 8.55
CA VAL A 123 -6.40 -2.55 7.52
C VAL A 123 -6.57 -1.10 7.98
N TYR A 124 -5.46 -0.36 8.04
CA TYR A 124 -5.40 1.05 8.42
C TYR A 124 -5.02 1.86 7.18
N LEU A 125 -5.84 2.85 6.84
CA LEU A 125 -5.63 3.69 5.66
C LEU A 125 -5.06 5.06 6.05
N PRO A 126 -4.34 5.73 5.13
CA PRO A 126 -3.88 7.09 5.37
C PRO A 126 -5.05 8.04 5.63
N LYS A 127 -4.81 9.05 6.46
CA LYS A 127 -5.84 10.03 6.83
C LYS A 127 -6.54 10.62 5.61
N ARG A 128 -5.77 11.06 4.59
CA ARG A 128 -6.36 11.70 3.40
C ARG A 128 -7.23 10.73 2.59
N PHE A 129 -6.90 9.42 2.61
CA PHE A 129 -7.75 8.41 1.97
C PHE A 129 -9.08 8.32 2.70
N VAL A 130 -9.04 8.21 4.02
CA VAL A 130 -10.25 8.09 4.83
C VAL A 130 -11.13 9.34 4.69
N GLU A 131 -10.52 10.52 4.73
CA GLU A 131 -11.25 11.80 4.58
C GLU A 131 -11.99 11.85 3.24
N TYR A 132 -11.31 11.49 2.16
CA TYR A 132 -11.94 11.45 0.84
C TYR A 132 -13.07 10.43 0.79
N LEU A 133 -12.83 9.21 1.28
CA LEU A 133 -13.80 8.12 1.18
C LEU A 133 -15.05 8.36 2.02
N LYS A 134 -14.95 9.17 3.06
CA LYS A 134 -16.09 9.50 3.96
C LYS A 134 -16.81 10.79 3.57
N SER A 135 -16.28 11.53 2.64
CA SER A 135 -16.89 12.82 2.23
C SER A 135 -18.12 12.64 1.33
#